data_73dd3ac6ed23cc497038e9412191596c
#
_entry.id   73dd3ac6ed23cc497038e9412191596c
#
_cell.length_a   1.000
_cell.length_b   1.000
_cell.length_c   1.000
_cell.angle_alpha   90.00
_cell.angle_beta   90.00
_cell.angle_gamma   90.00
#
_symmetry.space_group_name_H-M   'P 1'
#
loop_
_entity.id
_entity.type
_entity.pdbx_description
1 polymer ?
#
loop_
_entity_poly.entity_id
_entity_poly.type
_entity_poly.pdbx_seq_one_letter_code
_entity_poly.pdbx_strand_id
1 'polypeptide(L)'
;SRGLGDVYKRQLGYNACKIHPPTIPDLDIEICKAVREAVGPDYRLMLDPTSGYDYDQALRVGRAIEKLDFYWYEDPIRDDDIAGLRELCSALDIMVLMGESTHRGPWAYANFFSQFAGDGYRTVADVVGGITGMRKVAAAAEVHNRRVEPHSYGSTLVQAAHLHHILASRNCEYFEVPHPKATLDFGMKTVIEIGADGHVKAPTAPGLGYELDWDVVDNTTIVEFK
;
A
#
# COMPACT_ATOMS: atom_id res chain seq x y z
N SER A 1 18.92 0.04 -16.17
CA SER A 1 18.14 1.13 -15.55
C SER A 1 17.25 0.66 -14.38
N ARG A 2 17.49 -0.55 -13.85
CA ARG A 2 16.74 -1.09 -12.70
C ARG A 2 17.33 -0.47 -11.44
N GLY A 3 16.53 0.24 -10.64
CA GLY A 3 16.97 1.00 -9.45
C GLY A 3 17.04 2.52 -9.64
N LEU A 4 17.10 3.03 -10.87
CA LEU A 4 17.12 4.48 -11.12
C LEU A 4 15.79 5.16 -10.72
N GLY A 5 14.66 4.44 -10.81
CA GLY A 5 13.35 4.95 -10.38
C GLY A 5 13.30 5.21 -8.88
N ASP A 6 13.91 4.37 -8.06
CA ASP A 6 13.87 4.48 -6.61
C ASP A 6 14.85 5.54 -6.09
N VAL A 7 16.01 5.67 -6.74
CA VAL A 7 16.92 6.81 -6.53
C VAL A 7 16.23 8.13 -6.87
N TYR A 8 15.50 8.17 -7.97
CA TYR A 8 14.72 9.34 -8.38
C TYR A 8 13.63 9.70 -7.35
N LYS A 9 12.90 8.71 -6.82
CA LYS A 9 11.90 8.94 -5.75
C LYS A 9 12.53 9.57 -4.50
N ARG A 10 13.68 9.06 -4.06
CA ARG A 10 14.42 9.68 -2.95
C ARG A 10 14.79 11.15 -3.24
N GLN A 11 15.20 11.46 -4.46
CA GLN A 11 15.51 12.84 -4.89
C GLN A 11 14.27 13.76 -4.88
N LEU A 12 13.06 13.19 -5.03
CA LEU A 12 11.80 13.92 -4.91
C LEU A 12 11.33 14.10 -3.45
N GLY A 13 12.12 13.67 -2.46
CA GLY A 13 11.81 13.86 -1.06
C GLY A 13 11.00 12.72 -0.40
N TYR A 14 10.72 11.62 -1.11
CA TYR A 14 10.04 10.47 -0.49
C TYR A 14 10.92 9.81 0.57
N ASN A 15 10.33 9.46 1.70
CA ASN A 15 11.01 8.85 2.85
C ASN A 15 11.04 7.31 2.80
N ALA A 16 10.27 6.72 1.90
CA ALA A 16 10.16 5.28 1.72
C ALA A 16 9.79 4.94 0.27
N CYS A 17 10.03 3.71 -0.14
CA CYS A 17 9.63 3.21 -1.45
C CYS A 17 9.18 1.77 -1.37
N LYS A 18 8.07 1.47 -2.04
CA LYS A 18 7.57 0.12 -2.27
C LYS A 18 7.97 -0.33 -3.69
N ILE A 19 8.51 -1.53 -3.79
CA ILE A 19 8.98 -2.15 -5.02
C ILE A 19 7.96 -3.21 -5.44
N HIS A 20 7.48 -3.12 -6.69
CA HIS A 20 6.75 -4.19 -7.35
C HIS A 20 7.73 -4.99 -8.22
N PRO A 21 8.12 -6.19 -7.79
CA PRO A 21 9.10 -7.01 -8.52
C PRO A 21 8.43 -7.76 -9.68
N PRO A 22 9.21 -8.30 -10.64
CA PRO A 22 8.67 -9.13 -11.72
C PRO A 22 8.21 -10.54 -11.30
N THR A 23 8.22 -10.86 -10.00
CA THR A 23 7.82 -12.16 -9.44
C THR A 23 8.67 -13.35 -9.92
N ILE A 24 9.95 -13.10 -10.10
CA ILE A 24 10.98 -14.10 -10.40
C ILE A 24 11.97 -14.10 -9.22
N PRO A 25 11.90 -15.05 -8.27
CA PRO A 25 12.56 -14.95 -6.96
C PRO A 25 14.04 -14.58 -6.98
N ASP A 26 14.85 -15.19 -7.84
CA ASP A 26 16.28 -14.88 -7.91
C ASP A 26 16.54 -13.46 -8.42
N LEU A 27 15.81 -13.04 -9.44
CA LEU A 27 15.91 -11.71 -10.01
C LEU A 27 15.38 -10.64 -9.00
N ASP A 28 14.33 -10.96 -8.28
CA ASP A 28 13.71 -10.06 -7.31
C ASP A 28 14.65 -9.79 -6.13
N ILE A 29 15.36 -10.84 -5.66
CA ILE A 29 16.40 -10.70 -4.64
C ILE A 29 17.56 -9.83 -5.13
N GLU A 30 17.98 -9.99 -6.40
CA GLU A 30 19.02 -9.14 -7.00
C GLU A 30 18.57 -7.69 -7.11
N ILE A 31 17.33 -7.45 -7.54
CA ILE A 31 16.74 -6.11 -7.59
C ILE A 31 16.72 -5.47 -6.19
N CYS A 32 16.25 -6.20 -5.19
CA CYS A 32 16.20 -5.71 -3.80
C CYS A 32 17.59 -5.32 -3.26
N LYS A 33 18.62 -6.13 -3.54
CA LYS A 33 20.00 -5.81 -3.20
C LYS A 33 20.49 -4.54 -3.87
N ALA A 34 20.30 -4.45 -5.19
CA ALA A 34 20.73 -3.29 -5.96
C ALA A 34 20.02 -2.00 -5.52
N VAL A 35 18.73 -2.07 -5.20
CA VAL A 35 17.99 -0.91 -4.67
C VAL A 35 18.50 -0.52 -3.30
N ARG A 36 18.72 -1.49 -2.37
CA ARG A 36 19.26 -1.22 -1.05
C ARG A 36 20.65 -0.56 -1.13
N GLU A 37 21.52 -1.04 -2.00
CA GLU A 37 22.83 -0.42 -2.24
C GLU A 37 22.72 1.01 -2.74
N ALA A 38 21.78 1.26 -3.65
CA ALA A 38 21.59 2.56 -4.28
C ALA A 38 20.99 3.63 -3.33
N VAL A 39 20.06 3.24 -2.43
CA VAL A 39 19.37 4.18 -1.53
C VAL A 39 20.03 4.28 -0.16
N GLY A 40 20.94 3.37 0.19
CA GLY A 40 21.64 3.31 1.49
C GLY A 40 20.84 2.63 2.58
N PRO A 41 21.45 2.43 3.78
CA PRO A 41 20.85 1.60 4.84
C PRO A 41 19.63 2.22 5.52
N ASP A 42 19.56 3.54 5.61
CA ASP A 42 18.54 4.25 6.40
C ASP A 42 17.22 4.48 5.65
N TYR A 43 17.17 4.19 4.35
CA TYR A 43 15.98 4.41 3.55
C TYR A 43 15.01 3.23 3.67
N ARG A 44 13.75 3.49 4.01
CA ARG A 44 12.75 2.43 4.17
C ARG A 44 12.32 1.85 2.83
N LEU A 45 12.46 0.54 2.70
CA LEU A 45 12.05 -0.23 1.54
C LEU A 45 10.97 -1.24 1.90
N MET A 46 10.03 -1.41 1.00
CA MET A 46 8.96 -2.40 1.07
C MET A 46 8.96 -3.21 -0.22
N LEU A 47 8.56 -4.47 -0.14
CA LEU A 47 8.42 -5.34 -1.31
C LEU A 47 6.98 -5.82 -1.44
N ASP A 48 6.43 -5.74 -2.64
CA ASP A 48 5.06 -6.13 -2.96
C ASP A 48 5.03 -6.94 -4.27
N PRO A 49 5.07 -8.27 -4.19
CA PRO A 49 4.94 -9.14 -5.35
C PRO A 49 3.48 -9.35 -5.81
N THR A 50 2.51 -8.71 -5.21
CA THR A 50 1.09 -8.75 -5.61
C THR A 50 0.59 -10.19 -5.74
N SER A 51 0.79 -11.01 -4.71
CA SER A 51 0.40 -12.44 -4.63
C SER A 51 1.04 -13.34 -5.71
N GLY A 52 2.20 -12.94 -6.23
CA GLY A 52 2.83 -13.61 -7.37
C GLY A 52 3.69 -14.82 -7.03
N TYR A 53 3.90 -15.15 -5.75
CA TYR A 53 4.71 -16.30 -5.33
C TYR A 53 3.86 -17.47 -4.83
N ASP A 54 4.42 -18.66 -4.93
CA ASP A 54 4.03 -19.77 -4.06
C ASP A 54 4.70 -19.63 -2.67
N TYR A 55 4.33 -20.53 -1.74
CA TYR A 55 4.82 -20.46 -0.36
C TYR A 55 6.35 -20.54 -0.26
N ASP A 56 6.98 -21.49 -0.98
CA ASP A 56 8.43 -21.70 -0.90
C ASP A 56 9.21 -20.52 -1.49
N GLN A 57 8.70 -19.96 -2.58
CA GLN A 57 9.24 -18.75 -3.21
C GLN A 57 9.12 -17.55 -2.28
N ALA A 58 7.94 -17.36 -1.68
CA ALA A 58 7.68 -16.27 -0.73
C ALA A 58 8.58 -16.35 0.49
N LEU A 59 8.73 -17.54 1.09
CA LEU A 59 9.61 -17.76 2.23
C LEU A 59 11.08 -17.46 1.88
N ARG A 60 11.53 -17.90 0.70
CA ARG A 60 12.90 -17.66 0.23
C ARG A 60 13.18 -16.18 0.01
N VAL A 61 12.28 -15.46 -0.67
CA VAL A 61 12.41 -14.02 -0.91
C VAL A 61 12.32 -13.26 0.41
N GLY A 62 11.36 -13.60 1.27
CA GLY A 62 11.19 -13.01 2.59
C GLY A 62 12.48 -13.06 3.42
N ARG A 63 13.10 -14.23 3.54
CA ARG A 63 14.38 -14.40 4.23
C ARG A 63 15.54 -13.63 3.61
N ALA A 64 15.49 -13.32 2.33
CA ALA A 64 16.51 -12.50 1.68
C ALA A 64 16.32 -11.02 1.97
N ILE A 65 15.08 -10.50 1.92
CA ILE A 65 14.78 -9.09 2.15
C ILE A 65 14.85 -8.70 3.63
N GLU A 66 14.63 -9.63 4.57
CA GLU A 66 14.94 -9.44 6.00
C GLU A 66 16.39 -9.01 6.23
N LYS A 67 17.33 -9.69 5.57
CA LYS A 67 18.76 -9.38 5.66
C LYS A 67 19.15 -8.05 5.02
N LEU A 68 18.25 -7.50 4.21
CA LEU A 68 18.39 -6.21 3.58
C LEU A 68 17.63 -5.10 4.33
N ASP A 69 17.08 -5.40 5.51
CA ASP A 69 16.33 -4.48 6.36
C ASP A 69 15.16 -3.82 5.63
N PHE A 70 14.36 -4.64 4.94
CA PHE A 70 13.08 -4.21 4.39
C PHE A 70 12.06 -4.06 5.50
N TYR A 71 11.20 -3.05 5.40
CA TYR A 71 10.27 -2.68 6.46
C TYR A 71 9.03 -3.57 6.50
N TRP A 72 8.44 -3.89 5.34
CA TRP A 72 7.40 -4.91 5.22
C TRP A 72 7.49 -5.69 3.90
N TYR A 73 6.83 -6.84 3.93
CA TYR A 73 6.64 -7.74 2.82
C TYR A 73 5.13 -7.85 2.54
N GLU A 74 4.65 -7.21 1.47
CA GLU A 74 3.24 -7.05 1.15
C GLU A 74 2.76 -8.16 0.23
N ASP A 75 1.58 -8.72 0.53
CA ASP A 75 0.88 -9.72 -0.28
C ASP A 75 1.82 -10.73 -1.00
N PRO A 76 2.69 -11.45 -0.27
CA PRO A 76 3.66 -12.35 -0.89
C PRO A 76 3.02 -13.53 -1.62
N ILE A 77 1.94 -14.07 -1.06
CA ILE A 77 1.12 -15.15 -1.61
C ILE A 77 -0.35 -14.73 -1.62
N ARG A 78 -1.20 -15.55 -2.21
CA ARG A 78 -2.64 -15.28 -2.30
C ARG A 78 -3.26 -15.12 -0.91
N ASP A 79 -4.17 -14.17 -0.78
CA ASP A 79 -4.87 -13.84 0.46
C ASP A 79 -5.89 -14.90 0.91
N ASP A 80 -6.30 -15.81 0.01
CA ASP A 80 -7.14 -16.96 0.34
C ASP A 80 -6.36 -18.15 0.94
N ASP A 81 -5.01 -18.15 0.86
CA ASP A 81 -4.16 -19.12 1.55
C ASP A 81 -3.83 -18.68 2.99
N ILE A 82 -4.84 -18.74 3.83
CA ILE A 82 -4.75 -18.35 5.24
C ILE A 82 -3.69 -19.17 6.00
N ALA A 83 -3.54 -20.45 5.68
CA ALA A 83 -2.56 -21.31 6.33
C ALA A 83 -1.13 -20.90 5.96
N GLY A 84 -0.86 -20.70 4.67
CA GLY A 84 0.45 -20.26 4.19
C GLY A 84 0.83 -18.88 4.73
N LEU A 85 -0.11 -17.93 4.78
CA LEU A 85 0.12 -16.60 5.36
C LEU A 85 0.50 -16.69 6.84
N ARG A 86 -0.23 -17.48 7.63
CA ARG A 86 0.10 -17.71 9.05
C ARG A 86 1.49 -18.34 9.23
N GLU A 87 1.84 -19.28 8.37
CA GLU A 87 3.14 -19.93 8.41
C GLU A 87 4.26 -18.94 8.02
N LEU A 88 4.04 -18.09 7.02
CA LEU A 88 4.99 -17.01 6.66
C LEU A 88 5.20 -16.04 7.83
N CYS A 89 4.13 -15.56 8.48
CA CYS A 89 4.23 -14.69 9.65
C CYS A 89 5.00 -15.37 10.81
N SER A 90 4.91 -16.68 10.95
CA SER A 90 5.62 -17.42 11.98
C SER A 90 7.09 -17.68 11.63
N ALA A 91 7.42 -17.74 10.33
CA ALA A 91 8.75 -18.09 9.84
C ALA A 91 9.63 -16.88 9.55
N LEU A 92 9.05 -15.71 9.34
CA LEU A 92 9.74 -14.47 9.00
C LEU A 92 9.69 -13.48 10.17
N ASP A 93 10.77 -12.72 10.35
CA ASP A 93 10.83 -11.62 11.31
C ASP A 93 10.36 -10.28 10.71
N ILE A 94 10.36 -10.16 9.36
CA ILE A 94 9.81 -9.01 8.66
C ILE A 94 8.28 -9.03 8.75
N MET A 95 7.66 -7.86 8.90
CA MET A 95 6.20 -7.72 8.92
C MET A 95 5.59 -8.19 7.59
N VAL A 96 4.73 -9.20 7.64
CA VAL A 96 3.91 -9.63 6.50
C VAL A 96 2.62 -8.81 6.49
N LEU A 97 2.52 -7.91 5.51
CA LEU A 97 1.36 -7.05 5.30
C LEU A 97 0.49 -7.66 4.19
N MET A 98 -0.82 -7.78 4.41
CA MET A 98 -1.67 -8.51 3.46
C MET A 98 -3.08 -7.92 3.36
N GLY A 99 -3.80 -8.30 2.32
CA GLY A 99 -5.22 -8.04 2.16
C GLY A 99 -5.59 -6.95 1.16
N GLU A 100 -4.68 -6.51 0.30
CA GLU A 100 -4.99 -5.57 -0.79
C GLU A 100 -6.09 -6.12 -1.71
N SER A 101 -6.00 -7.39 -2.05
CA SER A 101 -6.93 -8.07 -2.95
C SER A 101 -8.20 -8.59 -2.27
N THR A 102 -8.44 -8.28 -1.01
CA THR A 102 -9.57 -8.80 -0.24
C THR A 102 -10.88 -8.09 -0.58
N HIS A 103 -11.67 -8.64 -1.50
CA HIS A 103 -12.85 -8.02 -2.10
C HIS A 103 -14.20 -8.30 -1.38
N ARG A 104 -14.22 -8.71 -0.11
CA ARG A 104 -15.46 -9.10 0.58
C ARG A 104 -15.89 -8.14 1.67
N GLY A 105 -15.49 -6.87 1.55
CA GLY A 105 -15.75 -5.88 2.59
C GLY A 105 -15.03 -6.16 3.90
N PRO A 106 -15.34 -5.43 4.99
CA PRO A 106 -14.60 -5.55 6.24
C PRO A 106 -14.75 -6.92 6.93
N TRP A 107 -15.77 -7.70 6.60
CA TRP A 107 -16.02 -9.02 7.20
C TRP A 107 -14.98 -10.08 6.80
N ALA A 108 -14.39 -9.96 5.63
CA ALA A 108 -13.34 -10.89 5.18
C ALA A 108 -12.13 -10.90 6.12
N TYR A 109 -11.83 -9.76 6.72
CA TYR A 109 -10.69 -9.61 7.64
C TYR A 109 -10.88 -10.38 8.96
N ALA A 110 -12.10 -10.77 9.31
CA ALA A 110 -12.35 -11.57 10.51
C ALA A 110 -11.58 -12.90 10.52
N ASN A 111 -11.43 -13.53 9.35
CA ASN A 111 -10.64 -14.76 9.23
C ASN A 111 -9.15 -14.52 9.46
N PHE A 112 -8.62 -13.42 8.94
CA PHE A 112 -7.21 -13.08 9.12
C PHE A 112 -6.89 -12.83 10.60
N PHE A 113 -7.74 -12.05 11.27
CA PHE A 113 -7.58 -11.79 12.71
C PHE A 113 -7.70 -13.06 13.54
N SER A 114 -8.71 -13.90 13.30
CA SER A 114 -8.95 -15.10 14.10
C SER A 114 -7.89 -16.18 13.93
N GLN A 115 -7.20 -16.20 12.80
CA GLN A 115 -6.17 -17.18 12.47
C GLN A 115 -4.74 -16.63 12.51
N PHE A 116 -4.57 -15.38 12.92
CA PHE A 116 -3.26 -14.70 12.98
C PHE A 116 -2.51 -14.73 11.63
N ALA A 117 -3.26 -14.59 10.54
CA ALA A 117 -2.73 -14.53 9.20
C ALA A 117 -2.50 -13.06 8.81
N GLY A 118 -1.27 -12.60 8.94
CA GLY A 118 -0.85 -11.21 8.72
C GLY A 118 -0.39 -10.50 9.99
N ASP A 119 0.72 -9.78 9.89
CA ASP A 119 1.22 -8.88 10.93
C ASP A 119 0.65 -7.48 10.79
N GLY A 120 0.22 -7.13 9.59
CA GLY A 120 -0.50 -5.92 9.26
C GLY A 120 -1.45 -6.17 8.09
N TYR A 121 -2.32 -5.20 7.81
CA TYR A 121 -3.37 -5.36 6.82
C TYR A 121 -3.44 -4.16 5.88
N ARG A 122 -3.77 -4.43 4.63
CA ARG A 122 -4.12 -3.41 3.63
C ARG A 122 -5.62 -3.18 3.63
N THR A 123 -6.06 -1.97 3.30
CA THR A 123 -7.46 -1.66 3.03
C THR A 123 -7.57 -0.72 1.85
N VAL A 124 -8.65 -0.83 1.09
CA VAL A 124 -8.94 0.02 -0.07
C VAL A 124 -10.38 0.51 0.04
N ALA A 125 -10.59 1.82 -0.04
CA ALA A 125 -11.91 2.42 0.21
C ALA A 125 -13.01 1.88 -0.73
N ASP A 126 -12.71 1.74 -2.00
CA ASP A 126 -13.64 1.25 -3.03
C ASP A 126 -13.94 -0.25 -2.92
N VAL A 127 -13.10 -1.01 -2.20
CA VAL A 127 -13.26 -2.46 -2.01
C VAL A 127 -13.94 -2.81 -0.69
N VAL A 128 -13.58 -2.11 0.40
CA VAL A 128 -14.09 -2.45 1.75
C VAL A 128 -15.35 -1.70 2.16
N GLY A 129 -15.93 -0.87 1.29
CA GLY A 129 -17.16 -0.11 1.57
C GLY A 129 -16.90 1.29 2.13
N GLY A 130 -15.96 2.00 1.50
CA GLY A 130 -15.61 3.38 1.79
C GLY A 130 -14.87 3.57 3.11
N ILE A 131 -14.79 4.82 3.55
CA ILE A 131 -14.16 5.20 4.83
C ILE A 131 -14.79 4.43 6.01
N THR A 132 -16.10 4.17 5.96
CA THR A 132 -16.78 3.40 7.01
C THR A 132 -16.26 1.97 7.12
N GLY A 133 -16.03 1.30 5.98
CA GLY A 133 -15.45 -0.04 5.94
C GLY A 133 -14.00 -0.05 6.44
N MET A 134 -13.18 0.89 5.96
CA MET A 134 -11.79 1.04 6.39
C MET A 134 -11.68 1.25 7.91
N ARG A 135 -12.53 2.10 8.50
CA ARG A 135 -12.57 2.31 9.96
C ARG A 135 -12.91 1.04 10.74
N LYS A 136 -13.79 0.18 10.21
CA LYS A 136 -14.10 -1.11 10.85
C LYS A 136 -12.89 -2.03 10.86
N VAL A 137 -12.16 -2.11 9.74
CA VAL A 137 -10.95 -2.93 9.65
C VAL A 137 -9.86 -2.39 10.59
N ALA A 138 -9.62 -1.07 10.57
CA ALA A 138 -8.61 -0.46 11.43
C ALA A 138 -8.93 -0.62 12.92
N ALA A 139 -10.19 -0.47 13.33
CA ALA A 139 -10.60 -0.68 14.73
C ALA A 139 -10.44 -2.15 15.14
N ALA A 140 -10.79 -3.11 14.26
CA ALA A 140 -10.57 -4.53 14.53
C ALA A 140 -9.08 -4.86 14.63
N ALA A 141 -8.25 -4.33 13.72
CA ALA A 141 -6.80 -4.50 13.77
C ALA A 141 -6.19 -3.88 15.04
N GLU A 142 -6.66 -2.71 15.48
CA GLU A 142 -6.21 -2.05 16.71
C GLU A 142 -6.47 -2.92 17.94
N VAL A 143 -7.64 -3.55 18.03
CA VAL A 143 -7.98 -4.51 19.10
C VAL A 143 -7.01 -5.69 19.14
N HIS A 144 -6.53 -6.13 17.98
CA HIS A 144 -5.51 -7.18 17.84
C HIS A 144 -4.07 -6.66 17.91
N ASN A 145 -3.88 -5.37 18.21
CA ASN A 145 -2.58 -4.71 18.22
C ASN A 145 -1.83 -4.82 16.88
N ARG A 146 -2.56 -4.69 15.77
CA ARG A 146 -2.06 -4.79 14.41
C ARG A 146 -2.21 -3.48 13.67
N ARG A 147 -1.37 -3.29 12.65
CA ARG A 147 -1.36 -2.12 11.79
C ARG A 147 -2.32 -2.28 10.61
N VAL A 148 -2.75 -1.14 10.07
CA VAL A 148 -3.47 -1.06 8.81
C VAL A 148 -2.84 0.05 7.97
N GLU A 149 -2.36 -0.30 6.78
CA GLU A 149 -1.77 0.65 5.84
C GLU A 149 -2.64 0.66 4.56
N PRO A 150 -3.42 1.72 4.33
CA PRO A 150 -4.28 1.79 3.16
C PRO A 150 -3.49 1.72 1.86
N HIS A 151 -3.97 0.90 0.92
CA HIS A 151 -3.46 0.87 -0.44
C HIS A 151 -4.04 2.05 -1.21
N SER A 152 -3.20 2.90 -1.77
CA SER A 152 -3.64 4.18 -2.36
C SER A 152 -3.48 4.24 -3.89
N TYR A 153 -3.58 3.11 -4.57
CA TYR A 153 -3.65 3.13 -6.03
C TYR A 153 -5.06 3.47 -6.50
N GLY A 154 -5.23 4.63 -7.14
CA GLY A 154 -6.52 5.11 -7.59
C GLY A 154 -6.53 6.63 -7.83
N SER A 155 -7.69 7.17 -8.24
CA SER A 155 -7.84 8.61 -8.44
C SER A 155 -7.57 9.41 -7.17
N THR A 156 -7.29 10.69 -7.31
CA THR A 156 -7.12 11.62 -6.18
C THR A 156 -8.28 11.56 -5.18
N LEU A 157 -9.52 11.28 -5.61
CA LEU A 157 -10.66 11.14 -4.70
C LEU A 157 -10.56 9.89 -3.82
N VAL A 158 -10.14 8.76 -4.37
CA VAL A 158 -9.89 7.52 -3.59
C VAL A 158 -8.73 7.76 -2.62
N GLN A 159 -7.63 8.35 -3.10
CA GLN A 159 -6.48 8.71 -2.26
C GLN A 159 -6.87 9.68 -1.14
N ALA A 160 -7.75 10.64 -1.41
CA ALA A 160 -8.26 11.58 -0.38
C ALA A 160 -9.06 10.85 0.71
N ALA A 161 -9.90 9.88 0.32
CA ALA A 161 -10.61 9.05 1.31
C ALA A 161 -9.65 8.25 2.19
N HIS A 162 -8.57 7.71 1.61
CA HIS A 162 -7.51 7.03 2.36
C HIS A 162 -6.77 7.99 3.28
N LEU A 163 -6.43 9.20 2.81
CA LEU A 163 -5.77 10.21 3.63
C LEU A 163 -6.60 10.59 4.86
N HIS A 164 -7.89 10.84 4.69
CA HIS A 164 -8.79 11.12 5.82
C HIS A 164 -8.83 9.95 6.82
N HIS A 165 -8.83 8.73 6.32
CA HIS A 165 -8.79 7.53 7.17
C HIS A 165 -7.48 7.43 7.95
N ILE A 166 -6.33 7.60 7.29
CA ILE A 166 -4.99 7.54 7.90
C ILE A 166 -4.86 8.59 9.00
N LEU A 167 -5.27 9.84 8.72
CA LEU A 167 -5.22 10.94 9.69
C LEU A 167 -6.11 10.71 10.93
N ALA A 168 -7.14 9.86 10.81
CA ALA A 168 -8.06 9.53 11.88
C ALA A 168 -7.72 8.21 12.63
N SER A 169 -6.68 7.49 12.20
CA SER A 169 -6.36 6.14 12.69
C SER A 169 -4.98 6.10 13.32
N ARG A 170 -4.89 5.55 14.55
CA ARG A 170 -3.62 5.49 15.29
C ARG A 170 -2.67 4.40 14.81
N ASN A 171 -3.20 3.40 14.14
CA ASN A 171 -2.49 2.23 13.63
C ASN A 171 -2.20 2.29 12.13
N CYS A 172 -2.22 3.51 11.54
CA CYS A 172 -1.77 3.82 10.19
C CYS A 172 -0.55 4.74 10.25
N GLU A 173 0.42 4.56 9.38
CA GLU A 173 1.63 5.41 9.33
C GLU A 173 1.90 5.99 7.95
N TYR A 174 1.68 5.21 6.89
CA TYR A 174 2.05 5.60 5.54
C TYR A 174 0.86 6.04 4.70
N PHE A 175 1.09 7.11 3.95
CA PHE A 175 0.26 7.45 2.81
C PHE A 175 1.00 7.03 1.53
N GLU A 176 0.48 6.05 0.84
CA GLU A 176 1.05 5.56 -0.41
C GLU A 176 0.74 6.52 -1.56
N VAL A 177 1.78 6.90 -2.31
CA VAL A 177 1.65 7.77 -3.47
C VAL A 177 2.08 7.00 -4.71
N PRO A 178 1.15 6.65 -5.59
CA PRO A 178 1.48 5.97 -6.82
C PRO A 178 2.24 6.87 -7.79
N HIS A 179 3.13 6.28 -8.57
CA HIS A 179 3.96 7.02 -9.52
C HIS A 179 3.92 6.37 -10.91
N PRO A 180 3.74 7.14 -12.01
CA PRO A 180 3.61 8.60 -12.10
C PRO A 180 2.24 9.13 -11.63
N LYS A 181 2.27 10.10 -10.72
CA LYS A 181 1.09 10.66 -10.07
C LYS A 181 0.11 11.34 -11.05
N ALA A 182 0.65 12.02 -12.07
CA ALA A 182 -0.15 12.82 -13.00
C ALA A 182 -1.28 12.05 -13.73
N THR A 183 -1.10 10.74 -13.96
CA THR A 183 -2.14 9.89 -14.57
C THR A 183 -3.34 9.68 -13.65
N LEU A 184 -3.13 9.74 -12.35
CA LEU A 184 -4.16 9.52 -11.33
C LEU A 184 -4.82 10.82 -10.89
N ASP A 185 -4.23 11.95 -11.23
CA ASP A 185 -4.77 13.28 -10.99
C ASP A 185 -5.67 13.78 -12.15
N PHE A 186 -5.94 12.93 -13.15
CA PHE A 186 -6.81 13.27 -14.27
C PHE A 186 -8.20 13.72 -13.78
N GLY A 187 -8.70 14.83 -14.35
CA GLY A 187 -10.02 15.38 -14.00
C GLY A 187 -10.06 16.12 -12.66
N MET A 188 -8.90 16.47 -12.08
CA MET A 188 -8.82 17.22 -10.83
C MET A 188 -8.32 18.65 -11.04
N LYS A 189 -8.94 19.62 -10.34
CA LYS A 189 -8.41 21.00 -10.21
C LYS A 189 -7.37 21.10 -9.11
N THR A 190 -7.59 20.38 -8.01
CA THR A 190 -6.68 20.34 -6.89
C THR A 190 -6.27 18.89 -6.62
N VAL A 191 -5.01 18.70 -6.24
CA VAL A 191 -4.42 17.35 -6.07
C VAL A 191 -3.70 17.26 -4.74
N ILE A 192 -3.46 16.02 -4.28
CA ILE A 192 -2.66 15.78 -3.08
C ILE A 192 -1.21 16.10 -3.39
N GLU A 193 -0.62 16.99 -2.63
CA GLU A 193 0.79 17.36 -2.75
C GLU A 193 1.61 16.76 -1.62
N ILE A 194 2.85 16.39 -1.95
CA ILE A 194 3.83 15.90 -0.98
C ILE A 194 4.76 17.05 -0.65
N GLY A 195 4.89 17.35 0.63
CA GLY A 195 5.82 18.34 1.12
C GLY A 195 7.29 17.94 0.87
N ALA A 196 8.19 18.90 0.85
CA ALA A 196 9.63 18.64 0.74
C ALA A 196 10.19 17.80 1.90
N ASP A 197 9.45 17.69 2.98
CA ASP A 197 9.70 16.85 4.16
C ASP A 197 9.20 15.41 4.01
N GLY A 198 8.63 15.08 2.84
CA GLY A 198 8.06 13.74 2.57
C GLY A 198 6.70 13.49 3.23
N HIS A 199 6.03 14.52 3.74
CA HIS A 199 4.72 14.40 4.38
C HIS A 199 3.59 14.95 3.51
N VAL A 200 2.41 14.38 3.67
CA VAL A 200 1.16 14.87 3.09
C VAL A 200 0.39 15.65 4.14
N LYS A 201 -0.07 16.85 3.78
CA LYS A 201 -0.85 17.70 4.68
C LYS A 201 -2.33 17.32 4.69
N ALA A 202 -2.96 17.46 5.85
CA ALA A 202 -4.41 17.33 5.96
C ALA A 202 -5.11 18.37 5.07
N PRO A 203 -6.11 17.98 4.26
CA PRO A 203 -6.91 18.93 3.50
C PRO A 203 -7.74 19.79 4.44
N THR A 204 -7.97 21.06 4.07
CA THR A 204 -8.74 22.04 4.88
C THR A 204 -10.07 22.43 4.25
N ALA A 205 -10.28 22.11 2.96
CA ALA A 205 -11.53 22.39 2.29
C ALA A 205 -12.63 21.38 2.68
N PRO A 206 -13.93 21.70 2.53
CA PRO A 206 -15.02 20.80 2.85
C PRO A 206 -15.02 19.48 2.04
N GLY A 207 -15.70 18.46 2.57
CA GLY A 207 -15.80 17.15 1.94
C GLY A 207 -14.46 16.40 1.98
N LEU A 208 -14.02 15.85 0.86
CA LEU A 208 -12.71 15.20 0.73
C LEU A 208 -11.57 16.21 0.62
N GLY A 209 -11.87 17.51 0.44
CA GLY A 209 -10.90 18.57 0.42
C GLY A 209 -10.23 18.82 -0.94
N TYR A 210 -10.70 18.17 -2.01
CA TYR A 210 -10.16 18.29 -3.37
C TYR A 210 -11.28 18.54 -4.38
N GLU A 211 -11.00 19.35 -5.38
CA GLU A 211 -11.97 19.80 -6.37
C GLU A 211 -11.79 19.07 -7.71
N LEU A 212 -12.92 18.65 -8.30
CA LEU A 212 -12.99 18.13 -9.67
C LEU A 212 -12.93 19.26 -10.69
N ASP A 213 -12.29 19.02 -11.82
CA ASP A 213 -12.39 19.82 -13.01
C ASP A 213 -13.60 19.35 -13.83
N TRP A 214 -14.75 19.98 -13.58
CA TRP A 214 -16.01 19.61 -14.23
C TRP A 214 -15.96 19.80 -15.74
N ASP A 215 -15.18 20.74 -16.25
CA ASP A 215 -15.03 20.94 -17.71
C ASP A 215 -14.31 19.72 -18.33
N VAL A 216 -13.32 19.17 -17.66
CA VAL A 216 -12.64 17.95 -18.10
C VAL A 216 -13.56 16.74 -17.97
N VAL A 217 -14.28 16.61 -16.85
CA VAL A 217 -15.22 15.51 -16.61
C VAL A 217 -16.31 15.50 -17.69
N ASP A 218 -16.96 16.64 -17.95
CA ASP A 218 -18.05 16.75 -18.94
C ASP A 218 -17.56 16.46 -20.36
N ASN A 219 -16.39 17.00 -20.73
CA ASN A 219 -15.80 16.79 -22.06
C ASN A 219 -15.31 15.35 -22.32
N THR A 220 -15.07 14.57 -21.26
CA THR A 220 -14.60 13.18 -21.39
C THR A 220 -15.67 12.14 -21.04
N THR A 221 -16.84 12.57 -20.59
CA THR A 221 -17.96 11.69 -20.27
C THR A 221 -18.50 11.04 -21.56
N ILE A 222 -18.50 9.72 -21.60
CA ILE A 222 -18.99 8.93 -22.74
C ILE A 222 -20.38 8.34 -22.50
N VAL A 223 -20.77 8.16 -21.23
CA VAL A 223 -22.07 7.63 -20.82
C VAL A 223 -22.49 8.26 -19.50
N GLU A 224 -23.74 8.71 -19.41
CA GLU A 224 -24.38 9.16 -18.18
C GLU A 224 -25.47 8.14 -17.78
N PHE A 225 -25.36 7.59 -16.57
CA PHE A 225 -26.38 6.71 -16.00
C PHE A 225 -27.39 7.55 -15.20
N LYS A 226 -28.69 7.42 -15.54
CA LYS A 226 -29.79 8.10 -14.84
C LYS A 226 -30.51 7.17 -13.89
#